data_8fe34477c74c213f18c355062686895c
#
_entry.id   8fe34477c74c213f18c355062686895c
#
_cell.length_a   1.000
_cell.length_b   1.000
_cell.length_c   1.000
_cell.angle_alpha   90.00
_cell.angle_beta   90.00
_cell.angle_gamma   90.00
#
_symmetry.space_group_name_H-M   'P 1'
#
loop_
_entity.id
_entity.type
_entity.pdbx_description
1 polymer ?
#
loop_
_entity_poly.entity_id
_entity_poly.type
_entity_poly.pdbx_seq_one_letter_code
_entity_poly.pdbx_strand_id
1 'polypeptide(L)'
;MSAEQASSPFTYPEVGATATELPTGYDYLRAQRVVGMGQELFEECGNTILNWGIQKGAGFRLEKSEPVEKNAQNRLGLHWGPFLTWAVCQVVYVIDEPNRKGFAYGTLPGHPERGEESFIVSIDTEGVVTFDIKAFSKPARWFAKLGSPMIRFLQQHVTWKYLDAIHQPKIKRNLVLAATKRTYVSADKSSWVKTGGEKSHSHFK
;
A
#
# COMPACT_ATOMS: atom_id res chain seq x y z
N MET A 1 -24.73 0.60 -32.02
CA MET A 1 -23.87 1.78 -32.25
C MET A 1 -23.11 1.99 -30.96
N SER A 2 -21.83 1.85 -31.01
CA SER A 2 -20.89 1.63 -29.93
C SER A 2 -20.75 2.87 -29.04
N ALA A 3 -21.05 2.75 -27.74
CA ALA A 3 -20.67 3.76 -26.78
C ALA A 3 -19.14 3.79 -26.70
N GLU A 4 -18.63 4.97 -26.90
CA GLU A 4 -17.30 5.50 -26.76
C GLU A 4 -16.47 4.72 -25.73
N GLN A 5 -15.55 3.91 -26.19
CA GLN A 5 -14.41 3.46 -25.40
C GLN A 5 -13.51 4.68 -25.18
N ALA A 6 -13.86 5.51 -24.20
CA ALA A 6 -12.94 6.48 -23.68
C ALA A 6 -11.68 5.72 -23.26
N SER A 7 -10.57 5.96 -23.93
CA SER A 7 -9.29 5.31 -23.64
C SER A 7 -8.96 5.55 -22.17
N SER A 8 -8.83 4.47 -21.41
CA SER A 8 -8.46 4.53 -19.98
C SER A 8 -7.21 5.40 -19.80
N PRO A 9 -7.19 6.37 -18.90
CA PRO A 9 -6.01 7.20 -18.67
C PRO A 9 -4.86 6.40 -18.04
N PHE A 10 -5.14 5.20 -17.52
CA PHE A 10 -4.17 4.36 -16.83
C PHE A 10 -3.16 3.71 -17.77
N THR A 11 -1.97 3.42 -17.26
CA THR A 11 -0.89 2.78 -18.02
C THR A 11 -1.02 1.26 -18.12
N TYR A 12 -2.07 0.66 -17.53
CA TYR A 12 -2.38 -0.77 -17.49
C TYR A 12 -3.89 -0.97 -17.73
N PRO A 13 -4.32 -2.13 -18.25
CA PRO A 13 -5.73 -2.36 -18.60
C PRO A 13 -6.58 -2.95 -17.45
N GLU A 14 -5.97 -3.59 -16.43
CA GLU A 14 -6.66 -4.33 -15.38
C GLU A 14 -7.07 -3.42 -14.19
N VAL A 15 -7.73 -2.31 -14.51
CA VAL A 15 -8.13 -1.29 -13.53
C VAL A 15 -9.11 -1.86 -12.51
N GLY A 16 -8.79 -1.71 -11.22
CA GLY A 16 -9.60 -2.22 -10.10
C GLY A 16 -9.23 -3.64 -9.64
N ALA A 17 -8.23 -4.28 -10.25
CA ALA A 17 -7.88 -5.66 -9.93
C ALA A 17 -7.31 -5.85 -8.51
N THR A 18 -6.84 -4.79 -7.84
CA THR A 18 -6.46 -4.89 -6.42
C THR A 18 -7.64 -5.18 -5.50
N ALA A 19 -8.87 -4.89 -5.92
CA ALA A 19 -10.08 -5.23 -5.17
C ALA A 19 -10.46 -6.73 -5.29
N THR A 20 -9.96 -7.41 -6.31
CA THR A 20 -10.32 -8.79 -6.64
C THR A 20 -9.08 -9.68 -6.74
N GLU A 21 -8.86 -10.31 -7.89
CA GLU A 21 -7.69 -11.12 -8.17
C GLU A 21 -6.62 -10.31 -8.90
N LEU A 22 -5.36 -10.52 -8.51
CA LEU A 22 -4.25 -9.86 -9.17
C LEU A 22 -4.00 -10.45 -10.55
N PRO A 23 -3.82 -9.61 -11.59
CA PRO A 23 -3.66 -10.06 -12.97
C PRO A 23 -2.29 -10.72 -13.18
N THR A 24 -2.19 -11.64 -14.13
CA THR A 24 -0.92 -12.29 -14.48
C THR A 24 0.04 -11.35 -15.23
N GLY A 25 1.33 -11.60 -15.14
CA GLY A 25 2.36 -10.86 -15.89
C GLY A 25 2.84 -9.58 -15.21
N TYR A 26 2.64 -9.48 -13.91
CA TYR A 26 3.13 -8.41 -13.05
C TYR A 26 3.93 -8.98 -11.87
N ASP A 27 4.75 -8.15 -11.25
CA ASP A 27 5.26 -8.38 -9.92
C ASP A 27 4.17 -8.04 -8.91
N TYR A 28 4.10 -8.81 -7.81
CA TYR A 28 3.08 -8.62 -6.77
C TYR A 28 3.72 -8.18 -5.47
N LEU A 29 3.02 -7.28 -4.80
CA LEU A 29 3.28 -6.93 -3.41
C LEU A 29 2.04 -7.25 -2.59
N ARG A 30 2.24 -7.94 -1.48
CA ARG A 30 1.24 -8.09 -0.41
C ARG A 30 1.93 -7.87 0.91
N ALA A 31 1.43 -6.93 1.69
CA ALA A 31 1.93 -6.64 3.01
C ALA A 31 0.76 -6.41 3.95
N GLN A 32 0.85 -7.00 5.14
CA GLN A 32 -0.22 -6.92 6.13
C GLN A 32 0.38 -6.67 7.50
N ARG A 33 -0.30 -5.83 8.29
CA ARG A 33 0.08 -5.55 9.68
C ARG A 33 -1.16 -5.47 10.56
N VAL A 34 -1.19 -6.22 11.65
CA VAL A 34 -2.12 -5.97 12.75
C VAL A 34 -1.65 -4.69 13.45
N VAL A 35 -2.50 -3.66 13.44
CA VAL A 35 -2.19 -2.35 14.04
C VAL A 35 -2.68 -2.21 15.47
N GLY A 36 -3.69 -2.97 15.87
CA GLY A 36 -4.22 -2.98 17.22
C GLY A 36 -5.66 -3.48 17.28
N MET A 37 -6.45 -2.95 18.19
CA MET A 37 -7.83 -3.36 18.42
C MET A 37 -8.74 -2.16 18.70
N GLY A 38 -10.00 -2.28 18.31
CA GLY A 38 -11.09 -1.38 18.66
C GLY A 38 -11.49 -0.41 17.56
N GLN A 39 -12.76 0.01 17.63
CA GLN A 39 -13.41 0.85 16.61
C GLN A 39 -12.73 2.22 16.47
N GLU A 40 -12.33 2.83 17.58
CA GLU A 40 -11.67 4.14 17.57
C GLU A 40 -10.36 4.10 16.75
N LEU A 41 -9.54 3.06 16.96
CA LEU A 41 -8.32 2.83 16.19
C LEU A 41 -8.61 2.61 14.71
N PHE A 42 -9.65 1.83 14.39
CA PHE A 42 -10.08 1.60 13.01
C PHE A 42 -10.45 2.92 12.32
N GLU A 43 -11.24 3.78 12.97
CA GLU A 43 -11.62 5.08 12.44
C GLU A 43 -10.41 5.99 12.24
N GLU A 44 -9.48 6.05 13.22
CA GLU A 44 -8.25 6.83 13.12
C GLU A 44 -7.38 6.38 11.95
N CYS A 45 -7.20 5.06 11.79
CA CYS A 45 -6.46 4.49 10.67
C CYS A 45 -7.15 4.78 9.33
N GLY A 46 -8.47 4.62 9.26
CA GLY A 46 -9.27 4.93 8.08
C GLY A 46 -9.12 6.39 7.66
N ASN A 47 -9.27 7.31 8.61
CA ASN A 47 -9.06 8.73 8.38
C ASN A 47 -7.64 9.05 7.91
N THR A 48 -6.64 8.40 8.49
CA THR A 48 -5.24 8.55 8.07
C THR A 48 -5.06 8.15 6.61
N ILE A 49 -5.59 6.99 6.22
CA ILE A 49 -5.49 6.47 4.85
C ILE A 49 -6.21 7.41 3.88
N LEU A 50 -7.48 7.78 4.15
CA LEU A 50 -8.30 8.59 3.27
C LEU A 50 -7.81 10.06 3.13
N ASN A 51 -6.84 10.48 3.94
CA ASN A 51 -6.16 11.77 3.84
C ASN A 51 -4.70 11.68 3.37
N TRP A 52 -4.33 10.60 2.66
CA TRP A 52 -2.98 10.36 2.16
C TRP A 52 -1.92 10.27 3.28
N GLY A 53 -2.34 9.97 4.52
CA GLY A 53 -1.45 9.94 5.67
C GLY A 53 -0.36 8.87 5.55
N ILE A 54 -0.66 7.77 4.88
CA ILE A 54 0.32 6.69 4.60
C ILE A 54 1.43 7.21 3.69
N GLN A 55 1.10 7.89 2.60
CA GLN A 55 2.07 8.44 1.66
C GLN A 55 2.88 9.57 2.32
N LYS A 56 2.20 10.49 3.05
CA LYS A 56 2.87 11.55 3.80
C LYS A 56 3.84 10.99 4.85
N GLY A 57 3.39 10.01 5.64
CA GLY A 57 4.20 9.35 6.67
C GLY A 57 5.37 8.55 6.10
N ALA A 58 5.25 8.01 4.90
CA ALA A 58 6.35 7.37 4.17
C ALA A 58 7.35 8.35 3.56
N GLY A 59 7.10 9.67 3.66
CA GLY A 59 8.00 10.71 3.19
C GLY A 59 7.75 11.20 1.76
N PHE A 60 6.57 10.87 1.19
CA PHE A 60 6.19 11.45 -0.09
C PHE A 60 5.71 12.90 0.07
N ARG A 61 6.09 13.75 -0.87
CA ARG A 61 5.47 15.05 -1.09
C ARG A 61 4.23 14.85 -1.93
N LEU A 62 3.12 15.42 -1.52
CA LEU A 62 1.89 15.45 -2.31
C LEU A 62 1.79 16.79 -3.04
N GLU A 63 1.37 16.75 -4.30
CA GLU A 63 1.02 17.99 -5.02
C GLU A 63 -0.30 18.55 -4.51
N LYS A 64 -1.27 17.67 -4.21
CA LYS A 64 -2.59 18.01 -3.67
C LYS A 64 -2.78 17.36 -2.31
N SER A 65 -3.38 18.07 -1.37
CA SER A 65 -3.58 17.62 0.01
C SER A 65 -5.03 17.32 0.36
N GLU A 66 -5.95 17.47 -0.59
CA GLU A 66 -7.37 17.17 -0.44
C GLU A 66 -7.57 15.69 -0.11
N PRO A 67 -8.64 15.32 0.61
CA PRO A 67 -9.00 13.94 0.88
C PRO A 67 -9.08 13.12 -0.41
N VAL A 68 -8.93 11.81 -0.26
CA VAL A 68 -9.00 10.87 -1.37
C VAL A 68 -10.41 10.83 -1.93
N GLU A 69 -10.56 11.08 -3.23
CA GLU A 69 -11.82 10.96 -3.97
C GLU A 69 -11.60 10.11 -5.22
N LYS A 70 -12.62 9.33 -5.61
CA LYS A 70 -12.58 8.52 -6.82
C LYS A 70 -12.30 9.41 -8.04
N ASN A 71 -11.40 8.97 -8.91
CA ASN A 71 -10.92 9.66 -10.11
C ASN A 71 -10.05 10.91 -9.83
N ALA A 72 -9.82 11.28 -8.58
CA ALA A 72 -8.88 12.36 -8.25
C ALA A 72 -7.46 11.96 -8.70
N GLN A 73 -6.76 12.91 -9.33
CA GLN A 73 -5.35 12.76 -9.72
C GLN A 73 -4.45 13.45 -8.71
N ASN A 74 -3.31 12.80 -8.41
CA ASN A 74 -2.28 13.37 -7.56
C ASN A 74 -0.88 13.07 -8.14
N ARG A 75 0.10 13.82 -7.67
CA ARG A 75 1.52 13.57 -7.93
C ARG A 75 2.23 13.35 -6.61
N LEU A 76 2.88 12.21 -6.53
CA LEU A 76 3.63 11.78 -5.35
C LEU A 76 5.12 11.99 -5.62
N GLY A 77 5.74 12.91 -4.92
CA GLY A 77 7.16 13.20 -5.04
C GLY A 77 8.00 12.41 -4.05
N LEU A 78 8.94 11.63 -4.52
CA LEU A 78 9.89 10.89 -3.69
C LEU A 78 11.30 11.39 -3.93
N HIS A 79 12.02 11.69 -2.84
CA HIS A 79 13.42 12.06 -2.87
C HIS A 79 14.35 10.84 -2.94
N TRP A 80 15.33 10.91 -3.85
CA TRP A 80 16.43 9.97 -4.01
C TRP A 80 17.74 10.75 -3.87
N GLY A 81 18.25 10.87 -2.65
CA GLY A 81 19.33 11.80 -2.40
C GLY A 81 18.94 13.23 -2.83
N PRO A 82 19.68 13.88 -3.73
CA PRO A 82 19.35 15.23 -4.20
C PRO A 82 18.24 15.28 -5.26
N PHE A 83 17.81 14.13 -5.81
CA PHE A 83 16.84 14.08 -6.89
C PHE A 83 15.41 13.88 -6.36
N LEU A 84 14.47 14.59 -6.95
CA LEU A 84 13.03 14.44 -6.72
C LEU A 84 12.40 13.79 -7.95
N THR A 85 11.79 12.63 -7.78
CA THR A 85 11.03 11.94 -8.82
C THR A 85 9.54 12.05 -8.51
N TRP A 86 8.76 12.39 -9.52
CA TRP A 86 7.31 12.48 -9.41
C TRP A 86 6.65 11.24 -10.02
N ALA A 87 5.74 10.65 -9.27
CA ALA A 87 4.88 9.55 -9.69
C ALA A 87 3.45 10.08 -9.84
N VAL A 88 2.93 10.08 -11.06
CA VAL A 88 1.56 10.55 -11.35
C VAL A 88 0.60 9.40 -11.20
N CYS A 89 -0.45 9.56 -10.39
CA CYS A 89 -1.44 8.54 -10.12
C CYS A 89 -2.87 9.10 -10.12
N GLN A 90 -3.83 8.21 -10.28
CA GLN A 90 -5.26 8.51 -10.16
C GLN A 90 -5.93 7.49 -9.26
N VAL A 91 -6.82 7.94 -8.39
CA VAL A 91 -7.61 7.09 -7.51
C VAL A 91 -8.58 6.25 -8.34
N VAL A 92 -8.50 4.93 -8.17
CA VAL A 92 -9.31 3.95 -8.89
C VAL A 92 -10.63 3.72 -8.16
N TYR A 93 -10.55 3.46 -6.86
CA TYR A 93 -11.71 3.30 -5.99
C TYR A 93 -11.43 3.80 -4.57
N VAL A 94 -12.49 4.09 -3.85
CA VAL A 94 -12.48 4.44 -2.43
C VAL A 94 -13.44 3.48 -1.72
N ILE A 95 -13.06 3.02 -0.54
CA ILE A 95 -13.88 2.21 0.36
C ILE A 95 -14.05 3.01 1.65
N ASP A 96 -15.29 3.23 2.05
CA ASP A 96 -15.66 3.84 3.33
C ASP A 96 -16.87 3.10 3.89
N GLU A 97 -16.59 1.91 4.43
CA GLU A 97 -17.57 0.96 4.98
C GLU A 97 -17.43 0.89 6.51
N PRO A 98 -18.42 0.39 7.23
CA PRO A 98 -18.37 0.29 8.70
C PRO A 98 -17.23 -0.56 9.24
N ASN A 99 -16.70 -1.51 8.44
CA ASN A 99 -15.64 -2.44 8.83
C ASN A 99 -14.44 -2.44 7.88
N ARG A 100 -14.46 -1.58 6.84
CA ARG A 100 -13.35 -1.44 5.87
C ARG A 100 -13.25 -0.01 5.37
N LYS A 101 -12.06 0.57 5.42
CA LYS A 101 -11.78 1.91 4.86
C LYS A 101 -10.48 1.89 4.08
N GLY A 102 -10.43 2.66 3.01
CA GLY A 102 -9.21 2.79 2.22
C GLY A 102 -9.45 3.15 0.77
N PHE A 103 -8.40 3.02 -0.04
CA PHE A 103 -8.48 3.34 -1.47
C PHE A 103 -7.41 2.58 -2.26
N ALA A 104 -7.56 2.59 -3.58
CA ALA A 104 -6.49 2.23 -4.49
C ALA A 104 -6.21 3.37 -5.46
N TYR A 105 -4.95 3.50 -5.86
CA TYR A 105 -4.56 4.34 -6.98
C TYR A 105 -3.86 3.52 -8.07
N GLY A 106 -4.05 3.95 -9.31
CA GLY A 106 -3.39 3.39 -10.46
C GLY A 106 -2.45 4.41 -11.12
N THR A 107 -1.46 3.90 -11.81
CA THR A 107 -0.41 4.70 -12.46
C THR A 107 -0.90 5.37 -13.73
N LEU A 108 -0.51 6.63 -13.92
CA LEU A 108 -0.72 7.41 -15.14
C LEU A 108 0.58 7.55 -15.94
N PRO A 109 0.53 8.05 -17.21
CA PRO A 109 1.72 8.34 -17.98
C PRO A 109 2.73 9.22 -17.23
N GLY A 110 4.00 8.83 -17.26
CA GLY A 110 5.08 9.49 -16.50
C GLY A 110 5.40 8.82 -15.14
N HIS A 111 4.57 7.90 -14.68
CA HIS A 111 4.89 7.09 -13.49
C HIS A 111 6.06 6.12 -13.77
N PRO A 112 6.99 5.89 -12.81
CA PRO A 112 8.09 4.94 -12.99
C PRO A 112 7.65 3.48 -13.09
N GLU A 113 6.46 3.15 -12.62
CA GLU A 113 5.85 1.83 -12.71
C GLU A 113 4.52 1.86 -13.49
N ARG A 114 4.02 0.68 -13.82
CA ARG A 114 2.72 0.46 -14.46
C ARG A 114 1.96 -0.56 -13.63
N GLY A 115 0.86 -0.15 -13.03
CA GLY A 115 0.06 -1.02 -12.16
C GLY A 115 -0.79 -0.24 -11.17
N GLU A 116 -1.24 -0.94 -10.13
CA GLU A 116 -2.20 -0.46 -9.13
C GLU A 116 -1.76 -0.87 -7.74
N GLU A 117 -2.02 -0.01 -6.76
CA GLU A 117 -1.72 -0.26 -5.35
C GLU A 117 -2.89 0.17 -4.47
N SER A 118 -3.28 -0.67 -3.52
CA SER A 118 -4.34 -0.43 -2.56
C SER A 118 -3.82 -0.37 -1.13
N PHE A 119 -4.48 0.46 -0.32
CA PHE A 119 -4.23 0.70 1.10
C PHE A 119 -5.55 0.57 1.83
N ILE A 120 -5.75 -0.49 2.59
CA ILE A 120 -7.03 -0.80 3.21
C ILE A 120 -6.80 -1.14 4.68
N VAL A 121 -7.58 -0.54 5.57
CA VAL A 121 -7.73 -0.98 6.96
C VAL A 121 -9.05 -1.69 7.12
N SER A 122 -9.05 -2.76 7.87
CA SER A 122 -10.25 -3.53 8.23
C SER A 122 -10.30 -3.79 9.73
N ILE A 123 -11.52 -3.95 10.26
CA ILE A 123 -11.78 -4.41 11.62
C ILE A 123 -12.64 -5.67 11.55
N ASP A 124 -12.26 -6.70 12.28
CA ASP A 124 -13.01 -7.94 12.35
C ASP A 124 -14.03 -7.96 13.50
N THR A 125 -14.75 -9.06 13.65
CA THR A 125 -15.77 -9.24 14.70
C THR A 125 -15.18 -9.32 16.12
N GLU A 126 -13.89 -9.58 16.24
CA GLU A 126 -13.16 -9.59 17.51
C GLU A 126 -12.57 -8.21 17.83
N GLY A 127 -12.75 -7.24 16.92
CA GLY A 127 -12.23 -5.89 17.05
C GLY A 127 -10.78 -5.74 16.66
N VAL A 128 -10.17 -6.74 16.02
CA VAL A 128 -8.77 -6.67 15.54
C VAL A 128 -8.71 -5.78 14.30
N VAL A 129 -7.86 -4.77 14.35
CA VAL A 129 -7.63 -3.82 13.26
C VAL A 129 -6.41 -4.23 12.47
N THR A 130 -6.58 -4.45 11.17
CA THR A 130 -5.53 -4.90 10.26
C THR A 130 -5.39 -3.92 9.09
N PHE A 131 -4.15 -3.56 8.79
CA PHE A 131 -3.79 -2.75 7.63
C PHE A 131 -3.17 -3.63 6.55
N ASP A 132 -3.71 -3.53 5.33
CA ASP A 132 -3.32 -4.30 4.16
C ASP A 132 -2.84 -3.38 3.04
N ILE A 133 -1.72 -3.76 2.43
CA ILE A 133 -1.22 -3.20 1.17
C ILE A 133 -1.20 -4.32 0.14
N LYS A 134 -1.84 -4.08 -1.00
CA LYS A 134 -1.88 -5.03 -2.11
C LYS A 134 -1.58 -4.29 -3.39
N ALA A 135 -0.60 -4.76 -4.15
CA ALA A 135 -0.23 -4.15 -5.41
C ALA A 135 0.14 -5.18 -6.46
N PHE A 136 -0.03 -4.78 -7.71
CA PHE A 136 0.60 -5.39 -8.87
C PHE A 136 1.24 -4.30 -9.71
N SER A 137 2.47 -4.51 -10.12
CA SER A 137 3.18 -3.54 -10.96
C SER A 137 4.25 -4.21 -11.80
N LYS A 138 4.69 -3.47 -12.81
CA LYS A 138 5.90 -3.75 -13.57
C LYS A 138 6.60 -2.43 -13.89
N PRO A 139 7.93 -2.42 -14.00
CA PRO A 139 8.68 -1.22 -14.33
C PRO A 139 8.21 -0.62 -15.66
N ALA A 140 8.05 0.70 -15.73
CA ALA A 140 7.90 1.39 -16.98
C ALA A 140 9.15 1.19 -17.84
N ARG A 141 9.01 1.18 -19.19
CA ARG A 141 10.12 0.87 -20.11
C ARG A 141 11.37 1.71 -19.87
N TRP A 142 11.19 2.99 -19.54
CA TRP A 142 12.31 3.90 -19.25
C TRP A 142 12.98 3.61 -17.91
N PHE A 143 12.19 3.17 -16.91
CA PHE A 143 12.67 2.87 -15.56
C PHE A 143 13.33 1.49 -15.47
N ALA A 144 12.91 0.54 -16.31
CA ALA A 144 13.50 -0.80 -16.40
C ALA A 144 15.00 -0.77 -16.73
N LYS A 145 15.51 0.32 -17.32
CA LYS A 145 16.95 0.53 -17.61
C LYS A 145 17.81 0.65 -16.34
N LEU A 146 17.21 0.91 -15.16
CA LEU A 146 17.92 1.01 -13.88
C LEU A 146 18.30 -0.36 -13.28
N GLY A 147 17.77 -1.46 -13.83
CA GLY A 147 18.05 -2.83 -13.39
C GLY A 147 17.15 -3.33 -12.25
N SER A 148 16.78 -4.60 -12.35
CA SER A 148 15.81 -5.26 -11.43
C SER A 148 16.18 -5.22 -9.94
N PRO A 149 17.45 -5.40 -9.50
CA PRO A 149 17.77 -5.40 -8.07
C PRO A 149 17.49 -4.06 -7.39
N MET A 150 17.80 -2.95 -8.06
CA MET A 150 17.56 -1.60 -7.55
C MET A 150 16.05 -1.34 -7.40
N ILE A 151 15.26 -1.72 -8.40
CA ILE A 151 13.80 -1.53 -8.39
C ILE A 151 13.16 -2.30 -7.24
N ARG A 152 13.55 -3.58 -7.02
CA ARG A 152 13.06 -4.39 -5.91
C ARG A 152 13.42 -3.82 -4.54
N PHE A 153 14.65 -3.37 -4.39
CA PHE A 153 15.09 -2.71 -3.15
C PHE A 153 14.23 -1.47 -2.85
N LEU A 154 13.92 -0.68 -3.87
CA LEU A 154 13.10 0.51 -3.76
C LEU A 154 11.67 0.18 -3.35
N GLN A 155 11.04 -0.79 -4.01
CA GLN A 155 9.68 -1.25 -3.69
C GLN A 155 9.59 -1.74 -2.25
N GLN A 156 10.53 -2.59 -1.80
CA GLN A 156 10.57 -3.08 -0.43
C GLN A 156 10.74 -1.93 0.57
N HIS A 157 11.67 -1.01 0.31
CA HIS A 157 11.93 0.11 1.21
C HIS A 157 10.71 1.04 1.37
N VAL A 158 10.01 1.33 0.28
CA VAL A 158 8.78 2.12 0.30
C VAL A 158 7.67 1.38 1.04
N THR A 159 7.51 0.09 0.83
CA THR A 159 6.49 -0.72 1.52
C THR A 159 6.68 -0.71 3.04
N TRP A 160 7.92 -0.86 3.52
CA TRP A 160 8.21 -0.75 4.96
C TRP A 160 7.83 0.62 5.51
N LYS A 161 8.14 1.69 4.78
CA LYS A 161 7.73 3.05 5.17
C LYS A 161 6.22 3.20 5.22
N TYR A 162 5.47 2.60 4.30
CA TYR A 162 4.01 2.59 4.34
C TYR A 162 3.46 1.86 5.56
N LEU A 163 4.01 0.69 5.88
CA LEU A 163 3.61 -0.05 7.08
C LEU A 163 3.95 0.70 8.38
N ASP A 164 5.02 1.48 8.39
CA ASP A 164 5.41 2.27 9.56
C ASP A 164 4.63 3.58 9.66
N ALA A 165 4.12 4.09 8.53
CA ALA A 165 3.35 5.32 8.46
C ALA A 165 1.93 5.17 9.02
N ILE A 166 1.38 3.95 9.07
CA ILE A 166 0.11 3.75 9.75
C ILE A 166 0.30 3.98 11.24
N HIS A 167 -0.45 4.93 11.78
CA HIS A 167 -0.29 5.37 13.15
C HIS A 167 -0.47 4.19 14.11
N GLN A 168 0.57 3.89 14.91
CA GLN A 168 0.41 3.05 16.08
C GLN A 168 0.07 3.97 17.25
N PRO A 169 -1.19 4.01 17.70
CA PRO A 169 -1.53 4.78 18.87
C PRO A 169 -0.61 4.33 20.00
N LYS A 170 -0.21 5.26 20.85
CA LYS A 170 0.53 4.96 22.10
C LYS A 170 -0.39 4.15 23.00
N ILE A 171 -0.64 2.89 22.65
CA ILE A 171 -1.42 1.97 23.46
C ILE A 171 -0.68 1.82 24.78
N LYS A 172 -1.37 2.11 25.88
CA LYS A 172 -0.88 1.83 27.23
C LYS A 172 -0.35 0.40 27.24
N ARG A 173 0.92 0.27 27.54
CA ARG A 173 1.78 -0.92 27.37
C ARG A 173 1.22 -2.25 27.90
N ASN A 174 0.10 -2.26 28.62
CA ASN A 174 -0.41 -3.39 29.40
C ASN A 174 -1.45 -4.27 28.67
N LEU A 175 -1.90 -3.92 27.46
CA LEU A 175 -2.90 -4.71 26.72
C LEU A 175 -2.38 -5.30 25.40
N VAL A 176 -1.17 -4.99 24.97
CA VAL A 176 -0.64 -5.33 23.62
C VAL A 176 0.14 -6.63 23.58
N LEU A 177 0.34 -7.30 24.71
CA LEU A 177 1.09 -8.57 24.74
C LEU A 177 0.38 -9.76 24.05
N ALA A 178 -0.91 -9.64 23.71
CA ALA A 178 -1.66 -10.70 23.05
C ALA A 178 -1.75 -10.55 21.52
N ALA A 179 -1.65 -9.34 20.98
CA ALA A 179 -1.66 -9.13 19.52
C ALA A 179 -0.22 -9.20 18.98
N THR A 180 0.23 -10.39 18.67
CA THR A 180 1.52 -10.63 18.01
C THR A 180 1.57 -9.80 16.73
N LYS A 181 2.48 -8.84 16.65
CA LYS A 181 2.74 -8.05 15.44
C LYS A 181 3.16 -8.98 14.31
N ARG A 182 2.21 -9.47 13.55
CA ARG A 182 2.49 -10.26 12.36
C ARG A 182 2.52 -9.35 11.16
N THR A 183 3.69 -9.14 10.59
CA THR A 183 3.85 -8.42 9.33
C THR A 183 4.26 -9.43 8.27
N TYR A 184 3.56 -9.45 7.16
CA TYR A 184 3.86 -10.30 6.01
C TYR A 184 4.15 -9.39 4.82
N VAL A 185 5.29 -9.63 4.17
CA VAL A 185 5.65 -8.98 2.91
C VAL A 185 6.00 -10.07 1.92
N SER A 186 5.34 -10.11 0.78
CA SER A 186 5.68 -11.00 -0.32
C SER A 186 5.80 -10.20 -1.61
N ALA A 187 6.87 -10.43 -2.33
CA ALA A 187 7.13 -9.86 -3.66
C ALA A 187 7.01 -10.91 -4.78
N ASP A 188 6.47 -12.10 -4.48
CA ASP A 188 6.38 -13.21 -5.43
C ASP A 188 5.11 -14.04 -5.20
N LYS A 189 4.70 -14.77 -6.25
CA LYS A 189 3.52 -15.66 -6.27
C LYS A 189 3.54 -16.80 -5.23
N SER A 190 4.70 -17.15 -4.66
CA SER A 190 4.89 -18.40 -3.93
C SER A 190 5.28 -18.26 -2.46
N SER A 191 5.64 -17.09 -1.95
CA SER A 191 6.16 -17.00 -0.59
C SER A 191 5.69 -15.78 0.19
N TRP A 192 4.99 -16.03 1.28
CA TRP A 192 4.77 -15.06 2.34
C TRP A 192 5.99 -15.03 3.26
N VAL A 193 6.71 -13.92 3.31
CA VAL A 193 7.80 -13.75 4.28
C VAL A 193 7.21 -13.22 5.57
N LYS A 194 7.30 -14.04 6.62
CA LYS A 194 6.89 -13.68 7.99
C LYS A 194 8.02 -12.87 8.63
N THR A 195 7.83 -11.55 8.76
CA THR A 195 8.79 -10.69 9.46
C THR A 195 8.22 -10.29 10.82
N GLY A 196 8.34 -11.18 11.77
CA GLY A 196 8.02 -10.92 13.17
C GLY A 196 8.92 -11.80 14.02
N GLY A 197 9.85 -11.17 14.72
CA GLY A 197 10.87 -11.87 15.47
C GLY A 197 10.31 -12.74 16.56
N GLU A 198 10.49 -14.04 16.41
CA GLU A 198 10.77 -14.94 17.52
C GLU A 198 12.18 -15.46 17.30
N LYS A 199 13.12 -14.95 18.09
CA LYS A 199 14.36 -15.69 18.33
C LYS A 199 13.98 -16.91 19.17
N SER A 200 13.73 -18.02 18.52
CA SER A 200 13.72 -19.30 19.23
C SER A 200 15.16 -19.63 19.58
N HIS A 201 15.51 -19.48 20.84
CA HIS A 201 16.69 -20.14 21.40
C HIS A 201 16.38 -21.64 21.43
N SER A 202 16.74 -22.38 20.42
CA SER A 202 16.90 -23.83 20.52
C SER A 202 18.27 -24.10 21.14
N HIS A 203 18.28 -24.40 22.43
CA HIS A 203 19.37 -25.13 23.05
C HIS A 203 19.30 -26.57 22.52
N PHE A 204 20.24 -26.92 21.67
CA PHE A 204 20.62 -28.33 21.48
C PHE A 204 21.73 -28.67 22.48
N LYS A 205 21.41 -29.66 23.31
CA LYS A 205 22.41 -30.52 23.95
C LYS A 205 22.98 -31.51 22.92
#